data_52e13b26ae5ca8eac137f43e21103592
#
_entry.id   52e13b26ae5ca8eac137f43e21103592
#
_cell.length_a   1.000
_cell.length_b   1.000
_cell.length_c   1.000
_cell.angle_alpha   90.00
_cell.angle_beta   90.00
_cell.angle_gamma   90.00
#
_symmetry.space_group_name_H-M   'P 1'
#
loop_
_entity.id
_entity.type
_entity.pdbx_description
1 polymer ?
#
loop_
_entity_poly.entity_id
_entity_poly.type
_entity_poly.pdbx_seq_one_letter_code
_entity_poly.pdbx_strand_id
1 'polypeptide(L)'
;MIKPINNFLLKGETDFLKDYWETREPSLKACGQCDKAVSSYADFTSESLLRTKQYLVEEAMGVELLPTYSFSRLYYNGSELTKHVDRPSCEVSVTLCIFADKEWPIWFHELKDGKADPNKKPISLFTKEGEAVAYEGCNYEHWRDKYDGKKCMQVFLHYV
;
A
#
# COMPACT_ATOMS: atom_id res chain seq x y z
N MET A 1 2.80 8.80 -12.16
CA MET A 1 4.11 8.89 -11.44
C MET A 1 4.18 7.80 -10.38
N ILE A 2 5.37 7.23 -10.11
CA ILE A 2 5.58 6.23 -9.05
C ILE A 2 6.87 6.62 -8.32
N LYS A 3 6.84 6.70 -7.00
CA LYS A 3 7.95 7.19 -6.16
C LYS A 3 8.19 6.28 -4.95
N PRO A 4 9.30 5.55 -4.89
CA PRO A 4 9.74 4.92 -3.65
C PRO A 4 10.08 5.98 -2.59
N ILE A 5 9.68 5.75 -1.36
CA ILE A 5 10.00 6.59 -0.21
C ILE A 5 10.70 5.72 0.84
N ASN A 6 12.01 5.80 0.85
CA ASN A 6 12.83 5.13 1.85
C ASN A 6 12.68 5.82 3.21
N ASN A 7 12.76 5.06 4.30
CA ASN A 7 12.60 5.60 5.65
C ASN A 7 11.27 6.38 5.85
N PHE A 8 10.19 5.90 5.23
CA PHE A 8 8.85 6.45 5.46
C PHE A 8 8.46 6.40 6.94
N LEU A 9 8.84 5.31 7.60
CA LEU A 9 8.80 5.17 9.06
C LEU A 9 10.22 5.14 9.64
N LEU A 10 10.38 5.76 10.78
CA LEU A 10 11.56 5.57 11.61
C LEU A 10 11.53 4.16 12.24
N LYS A 11 12.69 3.65 12.66
CA LYS A 11 12.78 2.31 13.25
C LYS A 11 11.80 2.11 14.43
N GLY A 12 11.73 3.06 15.35
CA GLY A 12 10.83 2.98 16.50
C GLY A 12 9.33 2.99 16.10
N GLU A 13 8.97 3.72 15.04
CA GLU A 13 7.61 3.71 14.50
C GLU A 13 7.28 2.36 13.86
N THR A 14 8.24 1.80 13.12
CA THR A 14 8.10 0.46 12.52
C THR A 14 7.92 -0.60 13.59
N ASP A 15 8.76 -0.62 14.61
CA ASP A 15 8.70 -1.58 15.71
C ASP A 15 7.35 -1.49 16.46
N PHE A 16 6.88 -0.26 16.74
CA PHE A 16 5.57 -0.02 17.36
C PHE A 16 4.43 -0.54 16.49
N LEU A 17 4.45 -0.27 15.19
CA LEU A 17 3.38 -0.68 14.27
C LEU A 17 3.36 -2.19 14.05
N LYS A 18 4.51 -2.86 14.09
CA LYS A 18 4.57 -4.33 14.05
C LYS A 18 3.83 -4.93 15.25
N ASP A 19 4.17 -4.51 16.46
CA ASP A 19 3.50 -4.95 17.69
C ASP A 19 2.00 -4.61 17.69
N TYR A 20 1.66 -3.39 17.27
CA TYR A 20 0.27 -2.95 17.14
C TYR A 20 -0.55 -3.89 16.24
N TRP A 21 -0.06 -4.19 15.03
CA TRP A 21 -0.81 -5.00 14.07
C TRP A 21 -0.83 -6.49 14.46
N GLU A 22 0.20 -7.02 15.09
CA GLU A 22 0.18 -8.36 15.67
C GLU A 22 -0.88 -8.47 16.78
N THR A 23 -0.97 -7.47 17.65
CA THR A 23 -2.01 -7.39 18.69
C THR A 23 -3.42 -7.25 18.08
N ARG A 24 -3.56 -6.49 17.00
CA ARG A 24 -4.84 -6.25 16.32
C ARG A 24 -5.32 -7.42 15.46
N GLU A 25 -4.43 -8.31 15.02
CA GLU A 25 -4.74 -9.40 14.09
C GLU A 25 -6.03 -10.17 14.44
N PRO A 26 -6.27 -10.62 15.72
CA PRO A 26 -7.47 -11.38 16.04
C PRO A 26 -8.79 -10.61 15.86
N SER A 27 -8.75 -9.28 15.77
CA SER A 27 -9.92 -8.42 15.62
C SER A 27 -10.15 -7.96 14.17
N LEU A 28 -9.25 -8.29 13.24
CA LEU A 28 -9.40 -7.97 11.84
C LEU A 28 -10.49 -8.83 11.18
N LYS A 29 -11.14 -8.27 10.18
CA LYS A 29 -12.23 -8.95 9.46
C LYS A 29 -11.72 -9.51 8.13
N ALA A 30 -12.35 -10.57 7.64
CA ALA A 30 -12.07 -11.11 6.32
C ALA A 30 -12.11 -10.00 5.27
N CYS A 31 -11.10 -9.97 4.40
CA CYS A 31 -11.01 -8.99 3.33
C CYS A 31 -11.97 -9.35 2.19
N GLY A 32 -12.86 -8.42 1.83
CA GLY A 32 -13.79 -8.63 0.71
C GLY A 32 -13.16 -8.49 -0.69
N GLN A 33 -11.90 -8.04 -0.77
CA GLN A 33 -11.20 -7.82 -2.04
C GLN A 33 -10.12 -8.86 -2.33
N CYS A 34 -9.60 -9.53 -1.31
CA CYS A 34 -8.51 -10.48 -1.42
C CYS A 34 -8.82 -11.73 -0.62
N ASP A 35 -8.75 -12.88 -1.26
CA ASP A 35 -8.82 -14.16 -0.58
C ASP A 35 -7.62 -14.34 0.36
N LYS A 36 -7.81 -15.09 1.43
CA LYS A 36 -6.77 -15.38 2.43
C LYS A 36 -6.12 -14.11 3.00
N ALA A 37 -6.92 -13.06 3.20
CA ALA A 37 -6.49 -11.82 3.82
C ALA A 37 -7.53 -11.32 4.81
N VAL A 38 -7.07 -10.56 5.82
CA VAL A 38 -7.92 -9.82 6.75
C VAL A 38 -7.59 -8.34 6.68
N SER A 39 -8.55 -7.49 7.03
CA SER A 39 -8.39 -6.05 6.80
C SER A 39 -9.09 -5.20 7.86
N SER A 40 -8.70 -3.92 7.90
CA SER A 40 -9.35 -2.86 8.65
C SER A 40 -9.44 -1.60 7.78
N TYR A 41 -10.62 -0.99 7.74
CA TYR A 41 -10.86 0.29 7.10
C TYR A 41 -10.75 1.41 8.13
N ALA A 42 -10.04 2.49 7.79
CA ALA A 42 -9.90 3.69 8.62
C ALA A 42 -9.52 3.38 10.07
N ASP A 43 -8.56 2.49 10.28
CA ASP A 43 -8.01 2.21 11.61
C ASP A 43 -7.37 3.49 12.17
N PHE A 44 -7.63 3.83 13.42
CA PHE A 44 -7.19 5.11 14.01
C PHE A 44 -5.68 5.34 13.94
N THR A 45 -4.88 4.29 14.06
CA THR A 45 -3.42 4.39 13.95
C THR A 45 -3.01 4.68 12.51
N SER A 46 -3.63 4.03 11.53
CA SER A 46 -3.40 4.28 10.10
C SER A 46 -3.91 5.65 9.65
N GLU A 47 -5.05 6.11 10.19
CA GLU A 47 -5.55 7.49 9.98
C GLU A 47 -4.60 8.54 10.57
N SER A 48 -3.92 8.24 11.66
CA SER A 48 -2.88 9.12 12.21
C SER A 48 -1.66 9.16 11.30
N LEU A 49 -1.23 8.02 10.74
CA LEU A 49 -0.16 7.97 9.74
C LEU A 49 -0.52 8.76 8.47
N LEU A 50 -1.76 8.60 7.98
CA LEU A 50 -2.27 9.32 6.81
C LEU A 50 -2.03 10.84 6.91
N ARG A 51 -2.25 11.41 8.09
CA ARG A 51 -2.07 12.85 8.33
C ARG A 51 -0.64 13.23 8.67
N THR A 52 0.00 12.47 9.55
CA THR A 52 1.34 12.83 10.05
C THR A 52 2.46 12.59 9.04
N LYS A 53 2.25 11.71 8.07
CA LYS A 53 3.22 11.39 7.00
C LYS A 53 2.87 12.01 5.64
N GLN A 54 1.78 12.77 5.56
CA GLN A 54 1.34 13.44 4.32
C GLN A 54 2.47 14.24 3.67
N TYR A 55 3.23 15.01 4.45
CA TYR A 55 4.32 15.83 3.95
C TYR A 55 5.38 15.05 3.18
N LEU A 56 5.67 13.78 3.57
CA LEU A 56 6.62 12.91 2.85
C LEU A 56 6.07 12.50 1.48
N VAL A 57 4.76 12.32 1.40
CA VAL A 57 4.08 11.98 0.14
C VAL A 57 4.04 13.18 -0.77
N GLU A 58 3.70 14.36 -0.25
CA GLU A 58 3.72 15.64 -0.98
C GLU A 58 5.11 15.97 -1.52
N GLU A 59 6.15 15.80 -0.70
CA GLU A 59 7.55 15.99 -1.13
C GLU A 59 7.92 15.03 -2.25
N ALA A 60 7.58 13.75 -2.13
CA ALA A 60 7.91 12.74 -3.13
C ALA A 60 7.14 12.94 -4.45
N MET A 61 5.87 13.32 -4.38
CA MET A 61 4.99 13.48 -5.54
C MET A 61 5.07 14.88 -6.15
N GLY A 62 5.53 15.88 -5.40
CA GLY A 62 5.64 17.27 -5.86
C GLY A 62 4.29 17.99 -5.98
N VAL A 63 3.28 17.59 -5.22
CA VAL A 63 1.92 18.15 -5.24
C VAL A 63 1.40 18.30 -3.80
N GLU A 64 0.50 19.26 -3.59
CA GLU A 64 -0.28 19.35 -2.35
C GLU A 64 -1.40 18.31 -2.37
N LEU A 65 -1.68 17.70 -1.24
CA LEU A 65 -2.61 16.58 -1.12
C LEU A 65 -3.65 16.82 -0.03
N LEU A 66 -4.81 16.22 -0.20
CA LEU A 66 -5.85 16.13 0.83
C LEU A 66 -6.06 14.68 1.23
N PRO A 67 -5.97 14.33 2.52
CA PRO A 67 -6.15 12.97 2.98
C PRO A 67 -7.60 12.53 2.82
N THR A 68 -7.82 11.33 2.32
CA THR A 68 -9.16 10.76 2.15
C THR A 68 -9.46 9.67 3.18
N TYR A 69 -8.71 8.57 3.17
CA TYR A 69 -8.83 7.49 4.14
C TYR A 69 -7.62 6.56 4.10
N SER A 70 -7.49 5.75 5.14
CA SER A 70 -6.53 4.65 5.18
C SER A 70 -7.21 3.28 5.08
N PHE A 71 -6.47 2.30 4.58
CA PHE A 71 -6.88 0.90 4.55
C PHE A 71 -5.69 0.03 4.96
N SER A 72 -5.93 -1.00 5.75
CA SER A 72 -4.88 -1.88 6.24
C SER A 72 -5.22 -3.32 5.93
N ARG A 73 -4.26 -4.09 5.44
CA ARG A 73 -4.49 -5.47 5.03
C ARG A 73 -3.33 -6.36 5.45
N LEU A 74 -3.67 -7.43 6.16
CA LEU A 74 -2.77 -8.52 6.49
C LEU A 74 -3.04 -9.67 5.50
N TYR A 75 -2.04 -9.97 4.71
CA TYR A 75 -2.06 -11.05 3.72
C TYR A 75 -1.42 -12.31 4.30
N TYR A 76 -1.98 -13.45 3.95
CA TYR A 76 -1.44 -14.76 4.28
C TYR A 76 -0.95 -15.50 3.04
N ASN A 77 -0.32 -16.65 3.24
CA ASN A 77 0.16 -17.49 2.14
C ASN A 77 -0.93 -17.77 1.10
N GLY A 78 -0.60 -17.52 -0.16
CA GLY A 78 -1.50 -17.66 -1.30
C GLY A 78 -2.47 -16.51 -1.54
N SER A 79 -2.42 -15.42 -0.72
CA SER A 79 -3.12 -14.18 -1.05
C SER A 79 -2.56 -13.57 -2.33
N GLU A 80 -3.42 -12.91 -3.09
CA GLU A 80 -3.02 -12.09 -4.23
C GLU A 80 -3.83 -10.78 -4.24
N LEU A 81 -3.25 -9.74 -4.80
CA LEU A 81 -3.97 -8.52 -5.14
C LEU A 81 -4.17 -8.53 -6.65
N THR A 82 -5.39 -8.76 -7.09
CA THR A 82 -5.72 -8.80 -8.51
C THR A 82 -5.47 -7.45 -9.19
N LYS A 83 -5.21 -7.48 -10.48
CA LYS A 83 -5.02 -6.27 -11.29
C LYS A 83 -6.22 -5.34 -11.17
N HIS A 84 -5.96 -4.10 -10.82
CA HIS A 84 -6.98 -3.07 -10.70
C HIS A 84 -6.40 -1.67 -10.86
N VAL A 85 -7.27 -0.70 -10.98
CA VAL A 85 -6.99 0.73 -10.94
C VAL A 85 -7.74 1.29 -9.74
N ASP A 86 -7.15 2.22 -9.05
CA ASP A 86 -7.80 2.86 -7.91
C ASP A 86 -8.96 3.78 -8.35
N ARG A 87 -9.89 3.98 -7.44
CA ARG A 87 -11.02 4.91 -7.62
C ARG A 87 -10.57 6.37 -7.46
N PRO A 88 -11.36 7.37 -7.94
CA PRO A 88 -10.98 8.79 -7.86
C PRO A 88 -10.64 9.33 -6.47
N SER A 89 -11.17 8.73 -5.39
CA SER A 89 -10.80 9.10 -4.02
C SER A 89 -9.38 8.64 -3.61
N CYS A 90 -8.64 8.02 -4.52
CA CYS A 90 -7.29 7.49 -4.34
C CYS A 90 -6.40 7.94 -5.51
N GLU A 91 -6.48 9.23 -5.89
CA GLU A 91 -5.66 9.78 -6.99
C GLU A 91 -4.18 9.56 -6.71
N VAL A 92 -3.75 9.77 -5.47
CA VAL A 92 -2.43 9.38 -4.97
C VAL A 92 -2.61 8.35 -3.87
N SER A 93 -2.00 7.20 -4.08
CA SER A 93 -2.01 6.08 -3.13
C SER A 93 -0.61 5.79 -2.64
N VAL A 94 -0.50 5.37 -1.40
CA VAL A 94 0.73 4.88 -0.77
C VAL A 94 0.52 3.44 -0.34
N THR A 95 1.46 2.55 -0.66
CA THR A 95 1.58 1.23 -0.06
C THR A 95 2.79 1.22 0.86
N LEU A 96 2.55 1.01 2.15
CA LEU A 96 3.55 1.01 3.22
C LEU A 96 3.70 -0.40 3.76
N CYS A 97 4.92 -0.94 3.72
CA CYS A 97 5.23 -2.24 4.31
C CYS A 97 5.48 -2.09 5.82
N ILE A 98 4.66 -2.74 6.64
CA ILE A 98 4.87 -2.81 8.09
C ILE A 98 5.77 -4.00 8.42
N PHE A 99 5.42 -5.17 7.92
CA PHE A 99 6.28 -6.37 7.96
C PHE A 99 5.94 -7.33 6.82
N ALA A 100 6.93 -8.11 6.41
CA ALA A 100 6.78 -9.21 5.49
C ALA A 100 7.89 -10.23 5.77
N ASP A 101 7.54 -11.50 5.87
CA ASP A 101 8.54 -12.58 6.06
C ASP A 101 9.21 -13.00 4.75
N LYS A 102 8.70 -12.52 3.61
CA LYS A 102 9.31 -12.64 2.27
C LYS A 102 9.12 -11.37 1.46
N GLU A 103 10.05 -11.10 0.57
CA GLU A 103 9.91 -10.03 -0.43
C GLU A 103 8.66 -10.28 -1.28
N TRP A 104 7.85 -9.25 -1.44
CA TRP A 104 6.61 -9.31 -2.21
C TRP A 104 6.40 -8.03 -3.01
N PRO A 105 6.85 -8.00 -4.28
CA PRO A 105 6.79 -6.82 -5.10
C PRO A 105 5.34 -6.44 -5.44
N ILE A 106 5.12 -5.14 -5.59
CA ILE A 106 3.94 -4.59 -6.25
C ILE A 106 4.31 -4.27 -7.69
N TRP A 107 3.45 -4.65 -8.62
CA TRP A 107 3.58 -4.39 -10.05
C TRP A 107 2.74 -3.20 -10.46
N PHE A 108 3.24 -2.44 -11.44
CA PHE A 108 2.57 -1.28 -12.02
C PHE A 108 2.67 -1.33 -13.54
N HIS A 109 1.56 -1.05 -14.20
CA HIS A 109 1.52 -0.84 -15.65
C HIS A 109 0.82 0.49 -15.93
N GLU A 110 1.53 1.41 -16.58
CA GLU A 110 1.00 2.73 -16.96
C GLU A 110 -0.20 2.58 -17.88
N LEU A 111 -1.22 3.39 -17.67
CA LEU A 111 -2.40 3.42 -18.51
C LEU A 111 -2.27 4.48 -19.61
N LYS A 112 -2.80 4.15 -20.78
CA LYS A 112 -3.08 5.07 -21.88
C LYS A 112 -4.52 4.85 -22.32
N ASP A 113 -5.29 5.94 -22.37
CA ASP A 113 -6.72 5.90 -22.73
C ASP A 113 -7.52 4.86 -21.89
N GLY A 114 -7.21 4.76 -20.59
CA GLY A 114 -7.87 3.86 -19.63
C GLY A 114 -7.54 2.38 -19.74
N LYS A 115 -6.52 2.04 -20.55
CA LYS A 115 -6.03 0.64 -20.72
C LYS A 115 -4.52 0.60 -20.52
N ALA A 116 -4.01 -0.57 -20.17
CA ALA A 116 -2.56 -0.81 -20.10
C ALA A 116 -1.88 -0.38 -21.42
N ASP A 117 -0.89 0.52 -21.33
CA ASP A 117 -0.18 1.03 -22.50
C ASP A 117 0.64 -0.10 -23.16
N PRO A 118 0.32 -0.55 -24.38
CA PRO A 118 1.03 -1.64 -25.03
C PRO A 118 2.50 -1.31 -25.35
N ASN A 119 2.88 -0.03 -25.33
CA ASN A 119 4.25 0.41 -25.57
C ASN A 119 5.09 0.49 -24.29
N LYS A 120 4.49 0.26 -23.13
CA LYS A 120 5.16 0.26 -21.83
C LYS A 120 5.20 -1.16 -21.28
N LYS A 121 6.28 -1.50 -20.61
CA LYS A 121 6.36 -2.75 -19.84
C LYS A 121 5.98 -2.50 -18.39
N PRO A 122 5.33 -3.45 -17.73
CA PRO A 122 5.12 -3.37 -16.29
C PRO A 122 6.46 -3.24 -15.55
N ILE A 123 6.45 -2.48 -14.48
CA ILE A 123 7.57 -2.38 -13.53
C ILE A 123 7.15 -2.97 -12.19
N SER A 124 8.08 -3.49 -11.43
CA SER A 124 7.83 -3.93 -10.07
C SER A 124 8.73 -3.22 -9.09
N LEU A 125 8.20 -2.95 -7.91
CA LEU A 125 8.92 -2.37 -6.79
C LEU A 125 8.69 -3.24 -5.55
N PHE A 126 9.74 -3.41 -4.79
CA PHE A 126 9.72 -4.06 -3.48
C PHE A 126 10.00 -3.00 -2.41
N THR A 127 9.26 -3.07 -1.32
CA THR A 127 9.46 -2.22 -0.13
C THR A 127 9.83 -3.09 1.07
N LYS A 128 10.88 -2.69 1.78
CA LYS A 128 11.23 -3.27 3.07
C LYS A 128 10.32 -2.71 4.17
N GLU A 129 10.41 -3.30 5.35
CA GLU A 129 9.71 -2.80 6.53
C GLU A 129 10.03 -1.32 6.78
N GLY A 130 8.99 -0.49 6.94
CA GLY A 130 9.10 0.95 7.11
C GLY A 130 9.31 1.75 5.82
N GLU A 131 9.42 1.11 4.65
CA GLU A 131 9.48 1.77 3.35
C GLU A 131 8.11 1.79 2.67
N ALA A 132 7.90 2.78 1.82
CA ALA A 132 6.66 2.96 1.08
C ALA A 132 6.89 3.22 -0.40
N VAL A 133 5.84 3.03 -1.20
CA VAL A 133 5.75 3.53 -2.58
C VAL A 133 4.51 4.41 -2.68
N ALA A 134 4.70 5.66 -3.13
CA ALA A 134 3.62 6.54 -3.53
C ALA A 134 3.41 6.46 -5.04
N TYR A 135 2.17 6.46 -5.50
CA TYR A 135 1.84 6.33 -6.93
C TYR A 135 0.48 6.96 -7.26
N GLU A 136 0.33 7.37 -8.51
CA GLU A 136 -0.95 7.85 -9.05
C GLU A 136 -1.88 6.65 -9.30
N GLY A 137 -2.73 6.36 -8.33
CA GLY A 137 -3.56 5.14 -8.30
C GLY A 137 -4.53 5.01 -9.48
N CYS A 138 -5.01 6.14 -10.01
CA CYS A 138 -5.91 6.17 -11.16
C CYS A 138 -5.21 6.02 -12.52
N ASN A 139 -3.88 6.21 -12.57
CA ASN A 139 -3.09 6.22 -13.83
C ASN A 139 -2.29 4.94 -14.05
N TYR A 140 -2.29 4.04 -13.08
CA TYR A 140 -1.57 2.78 -13.16
C TYR A 140 -2.47 1.60 -12.76
N GLU A 141 -2.59 0.61 -13.67
CA GLU A 141 -3.05 -0.71 -13.28
C GLU A 141 -1.99 -1.33 -12.38
N HIS A 142 -2.36 -1.82 -11.21
CA HIS A 142 -1.40 -2.38 -10.26
C HIS A 142 -1.92 -3.64 -9.59
N TRP A 143 -0.97 -4.51 -9.16
CA TRP A 143 -1.28 -5.82 -8.61
C TRP A 143 -0.11 -6.39 -7.82
N ARG A 144 -0.37 -7.46 -7.09
CA ARG A 144 0.63 -8.33 -6.50
C ARG A 144 0.31 -9.78 -6.85
N ASP A 145 1.30 -10.51 -7.32
CA ASP A 145 1.18 -11.94 -7.58
C ASP A 145 0.95 -12.72 -6.26
N LYS A 146 0.68 -14.00 -6.33
CA LYS A 146 0.43 -14.82 -5.13
C LYS A 146 1.59 -14.75 -4.14
N TYR A 147 1.26 -14.42 -2.89
CA TYR A 147 2.23 -14.37 -1.81
C TYR A 147 2.65 -15.78 -1.39
N ASP A 148 3.94 -16.04 -1.40
CA ASP A 148 4.51 -17.33 -1.02
C ASP A 148 5.14 -17.34 0.39
N GLY A 149 5.11 -16.20 1.10
CA GLY A 149 5.46 -16.08 2.52
C GLY A 149 4.32 -16.50 3.44
N LYS A 150 4.50 -16.33 4.74
CA LYS A 150 3.49 -16.65 5.76
C LYS A 150 2.55 -15.49 6.00
N LYS A 151 3.10 -14.29 6.25
CA LYS A 151 2.36 -13.08 6.58
C LYS A 151 3.03 -11.83 6.01
N CYS A 152 2.22 -10.92 5.49
CA CYS A 152 2.65 -9.59 5.05
C CYS A 152 1.61 -8.55 5.46
N MET A 153 2.01 -7.56 6.24
CA MET A 153 1.14 -6.45 6.65
C MET A 153 1.46 -5.20 5.85
N GLN A 154 0.45 -4.69 5.14
CA GLN A 154 0.51 -3.46 4.36
C GLN A 154 -0.51 -2.45 4.91
N VAL A 155 -0.10 -1.19 4.97
CA VAL A 155 -0.99 -0.05 5.20
C VAL A 155 -1.06 0.77 3.93
N PHE A 156 -2.27 1.13 3.52
CA PHE A 156 -2.53 1.97 2.36
C PHE A 156 -3.04 3.32 2.83
N LEU A 157 -2.45 4.40 2.32
CA LEU A 157 -2.83 5.77 2.61
C LEU A 157 -3.28 6.42 1.30
N HIS A 158 -4.47 7.02 1.30
CA HIS A 158 -5.08 7.54 0.08
C HIS A 158 -5.32 9.04 0.18
N TYR A 159 -5.06 9.74 -0.94
CA TYR A 159 -5.12 11.19 -1.07
C TYR A 159 -5.75 11.60 -2.40
N VAL A 160 -6.22 12.83 -2.45
CA VAL A 160 -6.64 13.56 -3.65
C VAL A 160 -5.96 14.93 -3.71
#